data_5536a30a7849ecd32005d473176c1565
#
_entry.id   5536a30a7849ecd32005d473176c1565
#
_cell.length_a   1.000
_cell.length_b   1.000
_cell.length_c   1.000
_cell.angle_alpha   90.00
_cell.angle_beta   90.00
_cell.angle_gamma   90.00
#
_symmetry.space_group_name_H-M   'P 1'
#
loop_
_entity.id
_entity.type
_entity.pdbx_description
1 polymer ?
#
loop_
_entity_poly.entity_id
_entity_poly.type
_entity_poly.pdbx_seq_one_letter_code
_entity_poly.pdbx_strand_id
1 'polypeptide(L)'
;MKEIVESYFKQRSLVNHQLASYNDCIPLGDGSLSRMEKIVRSIRIGEDEPIEDDEGGMIKLDVLDKEIIVRMKNIRLGKPTVREANGAEHPATPMETRIRKLTYFSPVYMDFKIVRDDKPLPDEEESVHIGNLPIMVRSARCNLHQ
;
A
#
# COMPACT_ATOMS: atom_id res chain seq x y z
N MET A 1 29.00 -30.59 -7.85
CA MET A 1 28.18 -29.57 -8.52
C MET A 1 26.70 -29.68 -8.16
N LYS A 2 26.10 -30.87 -8.22
CA LYS A 2 24.70 -31.09 -7.86
C LYS A 2 24.38 -30.70 -6.40
N GLU A 3 25.24 -31.03 -5.47
CA GLU A 3 25.07 -30.69 -4.04
C GLU A 3 25.11 -29.18 -3.77
N ILE A 4 25.94 -28.44 -4.52
CA ILE A 4 26.02 -26.97 -4.40
C ILE A 4 24.72 -26.34 -4.90
N VAL A 5 24.19 -26.82 -6.02
CA VAL A 5 22.92 -26.34 -6.59
C VAL A 5 21.76 -26.66 -5.66
N GLU A 6 21.71 -27.87 -5.10
CA GLU A 6 20.67 -28.25 -4.14
C GLU A 6 20.75 -27.42 -2.86
N SER A 7 21.95 -27.16 -2.34
CA SER A 7 22.15 -26.31 -1.18
C SER A 7 21.72 -24.87 -1.44
N TYR A 8 22.03 -24.33 -2.61
CA TYR A 8 21.61 -22.99 -3.01
C TYR A 8 20.08 -22.85 -3.04
N PHE A 9 19.38 -23.80 -3.64
CA PHE A 9 17.93 -23.77 -3.75
C PHE A 9 17.20 -24.13 -2.44
N LYS A 10 17.85 -24.78 -1.49
CA LYS A 10 17.32 -24.92 -0.12
C LYS A 10 17.30 -23.59 0.63
N GLN A 11 18.26 -22.71 0.34
CA GLN A 11 18.36 -21.41 0.99
C GLN A 11 17.58 -20.32 0.26
N ARG A 12 17.38 -20.44 -1.04
CA ARG A 12 16.73 -19.43 -1.89
C ARG A 12 15.77 -20.08 -2.88
N SER A 13 14.51 -19.66 -2.83
CA SER A 13 13.55 -20.11 -3.83
C SER A 13 13.88 -19.55 -5.21
N LEU A 14 13.44 -20.25 -6.27
CA LEU A 14 13.60 -19.80 -7.66
C LEU A 14 12.99 -18.42 -7.93
N VAL A 15 11.94 -18.06 -7.19
CA VAL A 15 11.20 -16.81 -7.34
C VAL A 15 11.56 -15.76 -6.28
N ASN A 16 12.64 -15.98 -5.54
CA ASN A 16 13.03 -15.09 -4.44
C ASN A 16 13.19 -13.63 -4.86
N HIS A 17 13.79 -13.38 -6.03
CA HIS A 17 13.97 -12.03 -6.56
C HIS A 17 12.63 -11.36 -6.89
N GLN A 18 11.64 -12.10 -7.36
CA GLN A 18 10.31 -11.60 -7.63
C GLN A 18 9.59 -11.24 -6.33
N LEU A 19 9.64 -12.12 -5.33
CA LEU A 19 9.06 -11.87 -4.01
C LEU A 19 9.72 -10.68 -3.31
N ALA A 20 11.05 -10.60 -3.36
CA ALA A 20 11.79 -9.48 -2.77
C ALA A 20 11.43 -8.14 -3.45
N SER A 21 11.33 -8.12 -4.77
CA SER A 21 10.94 -6.94 -5.53
C SER A 21 9.50 -6.51 -5.21
N TYR A 22 8.57 -7.45 -5.13
CA TYR A 22 7.19 -7.18 -4.76
C TYR A 22 7.08 -6.64 -3.33
N ASN A 23 7.75 -7.28 -2.36
CA ASN A 23 7.75 -6.85 -0.97
C ASN A 23 8.36 -5.45 -0.77
N ASP A 24 9.32 -5.07 -1.61
CA ASP A 24 9.91 -3.73 -1.60
C ASP A 24 8.93 -2.65 -2.10
N CYS A 25 7.97 -3.02 -2.94
CA CYS A 25 6.97 -2.11 -3.48
C CYS A 25 5.82 -1.83 -2.52
N ILE A 26 5.42 -2.80 -1.70
CA ILE A 26 4.20 -2.73 -0.87
C ILE A 26 4.48 -2.18 0.53
N PRO A 27 3.53 -1.43 1.13
CA PRO A 27 3.65 -0.98 2.50
C PRO A 27 3.49 -2.15 3.48
N LEU A 28 4.49 -2.36 4.33
CA LEU A 28 4.52 -3.43 5.33
C LEU A 28 4.17 -2.97 6.75
N GLY A 29 4.22 -1.66 6.99
CA GLY A 29 3.94 -1.11 8.32
C GLY A 29 5.04 -1.39 9.36
N ASP A 30 6.24 -1.75 8.92
CA ASP A 30 7.39 -2.09 9.76
C ASP A 30 8.33 -0.90 10.05
N GLY A 31 7.94 0.30 9.62
CA GLY A 31 8.75 1.52 9.73
C GLY A 31 9.67 1.78 8.54
N SER A 32 9.83 0.82 7.63
CA SER A 32 10.53 1.04 6.36
C SER A 32 9.59 1.69 5.34
N LEU A 33 10.15 2.54 4.47
CA LEU A 33 9.39 3.15 3.38
C LEU A 33 9.40 2.25 2.15
N SER A 34 8.24 1.77 1.76
CA SER A 34 8.04 1.07 0.49
C SER A 34 8.15 2.03 -0.70
N ARG A 35 8.29 1.46 -1.91
CA ARG A 35 8.29 2.28 -3.14
C ARG A 35 6.98 3.04 -3.33
N MET A 36 5.85 2.44 -3.01
CA MET A 36 4.55 3.10 -3.08
C MET A 36 4.51 4.33 -2.18
N GLU A 37 5.00 4.22 -0.95
CA GLU A 37 5.07 5.34 -0.02
C GLU A 37 6.02 6.44 -0.49
N LYS A 38 7.17 6.07 -1.05
CA LYS A 38 8.12 7.03 -1.64
C LYS A 38 7.52 7.78 -2.83
N ILE A 39 6.78 7.09 -3.70
CA ILE A 39 6.09 7.72 -4.83
C ILE A 39 5.06 8.72 -4.35
N VAL A 40 4.22 8.35 -3.39
CA VAL A 40 3.21 9.26 -2.83
C VAL A 40 3.85 10.49 -2.20
N ARG A 41 4.91 10.30 -1.41
CA ARG A 41 5.63 11.42 -0.79
C ARG A 41 6.32 12.33 -1.80
N SER A 42 6.62 11.84 -2.99
CA SER A 42 7.20 12.65 -4.07
C SER A 42 6.20 13.49 -4.85
N ILE A 43 4.90 13.27 -4.65
CA ILE A 43 3.86 14.04 -5.35
C ILE A 43 3.80 15.46 -4.79
N ARG A 44 4.08 16.43 -5.65
CA ARG A 44 3.97 17.86 -5.38
C ARG A 44 3.29 18.53 -6.56
N ILE A 45 2.13 19.09 -6.33
CA ILE A 45 1.37 19.81 -7.33
C ILE A 45 1.00 21.18 -6.80
N GLY A 46 1.35 22.24 -7.52
CA GLY A 46 1.01 23.61 -7.19
C GLY A 46 1.93 24.30 -6.20
N GLU A 47 3.09 23.74 -5.88
CA GLU A 47 4.07 24.32 -4.96
C GLU A 47 5.48 24.24 -5.53
N ASP A 48 6.22 25.35 -5.43
CA ASP A 48 7.60 25.49 -5.93
C ASP A 48 8.66 25.41 -4.80
N GLU A 49 8.24 25.20 -3.55
CA GLU A 49 9.14 25.17 -2.41
C GLU A 49 9.78 23.80 -2.18
N PRO A 50 11.03 23.75 -1.65
CA PRO A 50 11.70 22.49 -1.38
C PRO A 50 11.01 21.71 -0.27
N ILE A 51 10.98 20.41 -0.47
CA ILE A 51 10.31 19.40 0.35
C ILE A 51 11.04 19.25 1.70
N GLU A 52 10.33 19.43 2.79
CA GLU A 52 10.70 18.82 4.05
C GLU A 52 10.23 17.35 4.03
N ASP A 53 11.16 16.43 4.27
CA ASP A 53 11.01 14.98 4.02
C ASP A 53 9.84 14.29 4.76
N ASP A 54 9.21 14.97 5.70
CA ASP A 54 8.27 14.34 6.65
C ASP A 54 6.78 14.64 6.38
N GLU A 55 6.45 15.44 5.39
CA GLU A 55 5.07 15.93 5.23
C GLU A 55 4.17 15.13 4.29
N GLY A 56 4.66 14.05 3.69
CA GLY A 56 3.89 13.27 2.73
C GLY A 56 3.72 13.95 1.36
N GLY A 57 2.83 13.44 0.53
CA GLY A 57 2.48 14.05 -0.75
C GLY A 57 1.56 15.25 -0.56
N MET A 58 1.63 16.24 -1.46
CA MET A 58 0.82 17.43 -1.37
C MET A 58 0.27 17.85 -2.72
N ILE A 59 -0.99 18.26 -2.73
CA ILE A 59 -1.67 18.88 -3.87
C ILE A 59 -2.27 20.20 -3.40
N LYS A 60 -1.82 21.28 -4.00
CA LYS A 60 -2.34 22.62 -3.74
C LYS A 60 -3.25 23.06 -4.86
N LEU A 61 -4.47 23.43 -4.52
CA LEU A 61 -5.49 23.87 -5.45
C LEU A 61 -6.01 25.26 -5.07
N ASP A 62 -6.13 26.13 -6.05
CA ASP A 62 -6.83 27.40 -5.91
C ASP A 62 -8.22 27.29 -6.55
N VAL A 63 -9.26 27.29 -5.72
CA VAL A 63 -10.65 27.20 -6.15
C VAL A 63 -11.43 28.37 -5.60
N LEU A 64 -11.98 29.19 -6.47
CA LEU A 64 -12.81 30.34 -6.11
C LEU A 64 -12.15 31.29 -5.08
N ASP A 65 -10.88 31.66 -5.32
CA ASP A 65 -10.05 32.49 -4.45
C ASP A 65 -9.75 31.88 -3.06
N LYS A 66 -9.98 30.57 -2.91
CA LYS A 66 -9.64 29.81 -1.70
C LYS A 66 -8.52 28.82 -2.00
N GLU A 67 -7.55 28.81 -1.13
CA GLU A 67 -6.45 27.84 -1.15
C GLU A 67 -6.86 26.56 -0.44
N ILE A 68 -6.82 25.44 -1.16
CA ILE A 68 -7.07 24.11 -0.61
C ILE A 68 -5.81 23.27 -0.78
N ILE A 69 -5.30 22.75 0.31
CA ILE A 69 -4.15 21.84 0.32
C ILE A 69 -4.64 20.46 0.74
N VAL A 70 -4.39 19.47 -0.11
CA VAL A 70 -4.65 18.06 0.18
C VAL A 70 -3.31 17.40 0.48
N ARG A 71 -3.12 16.89 1.69
CA ARG A 71 -1.95 16.13 2.09
C ARG A 71 -2.27 14.65 2.09
N MET A 72 -1.42 13.87 1.41
CA MET A 72 -1.48 12.42 1.38
C MET A 72 -0.41 11.88 2.31
N LYS A 73 -0.83 11.20 3.38
CA LYS A 73 0.10 10.75 4.43
C LYS A 73 0.49 9.29 4.26
N ASN A 74 -0.21 8.40 4.92
CA ASN A 74 0.16 7.01 5.01
C ASN A 74 -0.62 6.16 4.03
N ILE A 75 0.06 5.25 3.35
CA ILE A 75 -0.59 4.16 2.62
C ILE A 75 -0.58 2.92 3.51
N ARG A 76 -1.72 2.26 3.60
CA ARG A 76 -1.87 1.01 4.33
C ARG A 76 -2.40 -0.08 3.41
N LEU A 77 -1.82 -1.24 3.53
CA LEU A 77 -2.23 -2.44 2.81
C LEU A 77 -2.50 -3.54 3.83
N GLY A 78 -3.72 -4.09 3.83
CA GLY A 78 -4.08 -5.22 4.67
C GLY A 78 -3.64 -6.56 4.09
N LYS A 79 -4.10 -7.64 4.71
CA LYS A 79 -4.03 -8.99 4.14
C LYS A 79 -5.33 -9.31 3.41
N PRO A 80 -5.29 -10.20 2.40
CA PRO A 80 -6.50 -10.57 1.66
C PRO A 80 -7.57 -11.19 2.55
N THR A 81 -8.80 -10.75 2.39
CA THR A 81 -9.97 -11.28 3.08
C THR A 81 -11.10 -11.56 2.09
N VAL A 82 -11.93 -12.51 2.43
CA VAL A 82 -13.18 -12.80 1.72
C VAL A 82 -14.34 -12.34 2.60
N ARG A 83 -15.22 -11.55 2.00
CA ARG A 83 -16.46 -11.13 2.64
C ARG A 83 -17.63 -11.97 2.13
N GLU A 84 -18.30 -12.65 3.03
CA GLU A 84 -19.47 -13.46 2.73
C GLU A 84 -20.74 -12.61 2.62
N ALA A 85 -21.79 -13.19 2.02
CA ALA A 85 -23.07 -12.50 1.82
C ALA A 85 -23.74 -12.06 3.14
N ASN A 86 -23.48 -12.76 4.24
CA ASN A 86 -23.96 -12.41 5.58
C ASN A 86 -23.14 -11.31 6.27
N GLY A 87 -22.12 -10.76 5.59
CA GLY A 87 -21.23 -9.74 6.13
C GLY A 87 -20.03 -10.26 6.93
N ALA A 88 -19.92 -11.57 7.16
CA ALA A 88 -18.77 -12.16 7.83
C ALA A 88 -17.53 -12.09 6.94
N GLU A 89 -16.38 -11.80 7.56
CA GLU A 89 -15.09 -11.77 6.88
C GLU A 89 -14.17 -12.84 7.45
N HIS A 90 -13.40 -13.46 6.56
CA HIS A 90 -12.34 -14.40 6.93
C HIS A 90 -11.12 -14.23 6.02
N PRO A 91 -9.93 -14.64 6.48
CA PRO A 91 -8.73 -14.57 5.64
C PRO A 91 -8.92 -15.39 4.37
N ALA A 92 -8.64 -14.78 3.22
CA ALA A 92 -8.65 -15.47 1.94
C ALA A 92 -7.37 -16.29 1.75
N THR A 93 -7.49 -17.45 1.14
CA THR A 93 -6.33 -18.21 0.66
C THR A 93 -6.29 -18.18 -0.86
N PRO A 94 -5.10 -18.32 -1.49
CA PRO A 94 -5.02 -18.39 -2.95
C PRO A 94 -5.84 -19.53 -3.54
N MET A 95 -5.87 -20.68 -2.85
CA MET A 95 -6.66 -21.85 -3.29
C MET A 95 -8.16 -21.55 -3.29
N GLU A 96 -8.66 -20.94 -2.22
CA GLU A 96 -10.09 -20.57 -2.11
C GLU A 96 -10.50 -19.58 -3.18
N THR A 97 -9.71 -18.52 -3.39
CA THR A 97 -10.00 -17.52 -4.42
C THR A 97 -9.97 -18.12 -5.82
N ARG A 98 -9.06 -19.05 -6.09
CA ARG A 98 -9.00 -19.77 -7.36
C ARG A 98 -10.24 -20.64 -7.60
N ILE A 99 -10.67 -21.41 -6.61
CA ILE A 99 -11.84 -22.28 -6.71
C ILE A 99 -13.13 -21.47 -6.88
N ARG A 100 -13.25 -20.41 -6.10
CA ARG A 100 -14.43 -19.52 -6.14
C ARG A 100 -14.40 -18.49 -7.27
N LYS A 101 -13.35 -18.49 -8.11
CA LYS A 101 -13.14 -17.54 -9.21
C LYS A 101 -13.14 -16.08 -8.73
N LEU A 102 -12.57 -15.84 -7.58
CA LEU A 102 -12.36 -14.51 -7.00
C LEU A 102 -10.95 -14.01 -7.31
N THR A 103 -10.75 -12.72 -7.22
CA THR A 103 -9.41 -12.11 -7.30
C THR A 103 -8.75 -12.13 -5.92
N TYR A 104 -7.49 -12.58 -5.85
CA TYR A 104 -6.69 -12.54 -4.62
C TYR A 104 -6.10 -11.16 -4.46
N PHE A 105 -6.76 -10.30 -3.72
CA PHE A 105 -6.39 -8.90 -3.53
C PHE A 105 -6.56 -8.43 -2.09
N SER A 106 -5.94 -7.32 -1.79
CA SER A 106 -6.13 -6.61 -0.53
C SER A 106 -6.52 -5.16 -0.79
N PRO A 107 -7.40 -4.59 0.03
CA PRO A 107 -7.74 -3.17 -0.10
C PRO A 107 -6.56 -2.29 0.30
N VAL A 108 -6.40 -1.19 -0.43
CA VAL A 108 -5.42 -0.15 -0.15
C VAL A 108 -6.12 1.05 0.43
N TYR A 109 -5.65 1.53 1.57
CA TYR A 109 -6.14 2.73 2.23
C TYR A 109 -5.07 3.80 2.27
N MET A 110 -5.49 5.03 2.14
CA MET A 110 -4.62 6.19 2.28
C MET A 110 -5.24 7.21 3.23
N ASP A 111 -4.42 7.81 4.07
CA ASP A 111 -4.83 8.86 4.97
C ASP A 111 -4.65 10.22 4.29
N PHE A 112 -5.74 10.97 4.20
CA PHE A 112 -5.77 12.32 3.64
C PHE A 112 -6.02 13.35 4.73
N LYS A 113 -5.39 14.49 4.60
CA LYS A 113 -5.67 15.67 5.40
C LYS A 113 -5.93 16.86 4.48
N ILE A 114 -7.05 17.55 4.70
CA ILE A 114 -7.42 18.73 3.94
C ILE A 114 -7.19 19.97 4.81
N VAL A 115 -6.50 20.95 4.23
CA VAL A 115 -6.25 22.25 4.86
C VAL A 115 -6.85 23.33 3.96
N ARG A 116 -7.69 24.19 4.53
CA ARG A 116 -8.27 25.36 3.84
C ARG A 116 -7.77 26.65 4.45
N ASP A 117 -7.32 27.59 3.60
CA ASP A 117 -6.90 28.94 3.99
C ASP A 117 -5.91 28.93 5.19
N ASP A 118 -4.88 28.07 5.12
CA ASP A 118 -3.86 27.85 6.17
C ASP A 118 -4.38 27.40 7.53
N LYS A 119 -5.66 27.03 7.61
CA LYS A 119 -6.25 26.46 8.82
C LYS A 119 -6.49 24.96 8.62
N PRO A 120 -5.86 24.10 9.42
CA PRO A 120 -6.25 22.70 9.45
C PRO A 120 -7.70 22.62 9.91
N LEU A 121 -8.55 21.99 9.09
CA LEU A 121 -9.90 21.67 9.52
C LEU A 121 -9.77 20.66 10.67
N PRO A 122 -10.30 20.96 11.86
CA PRO A 122 -10.27 20.01 12.96
C PRO A 122 -11.01 18.75 12.56
N ASP A 123 -10.36 17.59 12.81
CA ASP A 123 -10.90 16.23 12.63
C ASP A 123 -11.03 15.69 11.20
N GLU A 124 -10.39 16.28 10.19
CA GLU A 124 -10.48 15.80 8.81
C GLU A 124 -9.26 14.98 8.34
N GLU A 125 -8.72 14.14 9.19
CA GLU A 125 -7.84 13.07 8.76
C GLU A 125 -8.68 11.85 8.42
N GLU A 126 -9.02 11.69 7.14
CA GLU A 126 -9.84 10.58 6.69
C GLU A 126 -8.99 9.48 6.07
N SER A 127 -9.27 8.24 6.47
CA SER A 127 -8.76 7.05 5.82
C SER A 127 -9.69 6.64 4.69
N VAL A 128 -9.22 6.69 3.47
CA VAL A 128 -10.01 6.43 2.27
C VAL A 128 -9.53 5.16 1.57
N HIS A 129 -10.46 4.31 1.19
CA HIS A 129 -10.19 3.17 0.31
C HIS A 129 -9.94 3.68 -1.11
N ILE A 130 -8.69 3.61 -1.56
CA ILE A 130 -8.29 4.13 -2.88
C ILE A 130 -8.29 3.07 -3.98
N GLY A 131 -8.30 1.81 -3.64
CA GLY A 131 -8.30 0.73 -4.61
C GLY A 131 -7.98 -0.63 -4.01
N ASN A 132 -7.87 -1.62 -4.86
CA ASN A 132 -7.51 -2.99 -4.52
C ASN A 132 -6.22 -3.36 -5.22
N LEU A 133 -5.29 -3.93 -4.47
CA LEU A 133 -4.01 -4.39 -4.99
C LEU A 133 -3.98 -5.91 -5.03
N PRO A 134 -3.75 -6.53 -6.20
CA PRO A 134 -3.50 -7.96 -6.28
C PRO A 134 -2.28 -8.35 -5.43
N ILE A 135 -2.44 -9.41 -4.65
CA ILE A 135 -1.39 -9.87 -3.75
C ILE A 135 -0.65 -11.06 -4.36
N MET A 136 0.67 -10.93 -4.48
CA MET A 136 1.52 -12.02 -4.93
C MET A 136 1.55 -13.13 -3.88
N VAL A 137 1.31 -14.35 -4.32
CA VAL A 137 1.33 -15.54 -3.45
C VAL A 137 2.71 -15.68 -2.79
N ARG A 138 2.73 -15.91 -1.49
CA ARG A 138 3.91 -15.97 -0.61
C ARG A 138 4.63 -14.65 -0.37
N SER A 139 4.12 -13.54 -0.87
CA SER A 139 4.63 -12.21 -0.48
C SER A 139 4.32 -11.92 0.99
N ALA A 140 4.90 -10.85 1.52
CA ALA A 140 4.76 -10.47 2.94
C ALA A 140 3.30 -10.21 3.37
N ARG A 141 2.41 -9.87 2.44
CA ARG A 141 0.98 -9.67 2.69
C ARG A 141 0.10 -10.85 2.30
N CYS A 142 0.68 -11.91 1.78
CA CYS A 142 -0.04 -13.16 1.52
C CYS A 142 -0.35 -13.90 2.82
N ASN A 143 -1.53 -14.49 2.92
CA ASN A 143 -1.91 -15.30 4.08
C ASN A 143 -1.12 -16.62 4.20
N LEU A 144 -0.40 -17.01 3.14
CA LEU A 144 0.54 -18.15 3.17
C LEU A 144 1.97 -17.74 3.58
N HIS A 145 2.23 -16.47 3.81
CA HIS A 145 3.53 -16.01 4.29
C HIS A 145 3.73 -16.44 5.75
N GLN A 146 4.83 -17.09 5.97
CA GLN A 146 5.24 -17.53 7.31
C GLN A 146 6.36 -16.65 7.85
#